data_dee1c8fecc531cef905b162996e0c8c3
#
_entry.id   dee1c8fecc531cef905b162996e0c8c3
#
_cell.length_a   1.000
_cell.length_b   1.000
_cell.length_c   1.000
_cell.angle_alpha   90.00
_cell.angle_beta   90.00
_cell.angle_gamma   90.00
#
_symmetry.space_group_name_H-M   'P 1'
#
loop_
_entity.id
_entity.type
_entity.pdbx_description
1 polymer ?
#
loop_
_entity_poly.entity_id
_entity_poly.type
_entity_poly.pdbx_seq_one_letter_code
_entity_poly.pdbx_strand_id
1 'polypeptide(L)'
;MIGTLLYGRRFQCSTICLFNGFAAEVFDPAIPLIGKRRRIKSRTLRFVNIFRWVFLGIALFFIAYWVICLLGIAVTPSIDIMTKIESYKYLVGELLMSLFFWIAFIGRGYCYYCPLGTVLSGFSRIAGQKITTNNTKCVQCNKCNENCPMSIDIKGKAINGRVVKDIRCVGCGHCVDECPTMNLGYSTRFTERLKCKKTPV
;
A
#
# COMPACT_ATOMS: atom_id res chain seq x y z
N MET A 1 13.18 -7.66 -1.48
CA MET A 1 13.59 -6.52 -0.63
C MET A 1 14.51 -5.52 -1.36
N ILE A 2 15.54 -5.95 -2.10
CA ILE A 2 16.45 -5.05 -2.86
C ILE A 2 15.68 -4.11 -3.79
N GLY A 3 14.73 -4.63 -4.59
CA GLY A 3 13.90 -3.81 -5.47
C GLY A 3 13.09 -2.73 -4.75
N THR A 4 12.63 -3.01 -3.52
CA THR A 4 11.90 -2.03 -2.71
C THR A 4 12.82 -0.93 -2.17
N LEU A 5 14.08 -1.24 -1.90
CA LEU A 5 15.07 -0.22 -1.50
C LEU A 5 15.44 0.72 -2.66
N LEU A 6 15.41 0.24 -3.89
CA LEU A 6 15.74 1.03 -5.08
C LEU A 6 14.53 1.85 -5.58
N TYR A 7 13.42 1.17 -5.80
CA TYR A 7 12.22 1.73 -6.45
C TYR A 7 11.08 2.06 -5.48
N GLY A 8 11.30 1.87 -4.18
CA GLY A 8 10.29 2.04 -3.17
C GLY A 8 9.25 0.91 -3.19
N ARG A 9 8.17 1.09 -2.46
CA ARG A 9 7.08 0.13 -2.31
C ARG A 9 6.39 -0.23 -3.64
N ARG A 10 6.51 0.61 -4.65
CA ARG A 10 5.97 0.40 -6.00
C ARG A 10 6.40 -0.95 -6.57
N PHE A 11 7.68 -1.31 -6.43
CA PHE A 11 8.23 -2.56 -6.97
C PHE A 11 7.45 -3.79 -6.49
N GLN A 12 7.22 -3.93 -5.18
CA GLN A 12 6.50 -5.08 -4.63
C GLN A 12 4.99 -4.92 -4.74
N CYS A 13 4.44 -3.78 -4.28
CA CYS A 13 3.01 -3.62 -4.12
C CYS A 13 2.27 -3.33 -5.44
N SER A 14 2.92 -2.80 -6.47
CA SER A 14 2.26 -2.47 -7.73
C SER A 14 2.65 -3.39 -8.88
N THR A 15 3.80 -4.08 -8.81
CA THR A 15 4.30 -4.89 -9.93
C THR A 15 4.17 -6.40 -9.65
N ILE A 16 4.45 -6.85 -8.41
CA ILE A 16 4.56 -8.28 -8.09
C ILE A 16 3.35 -8.79 -7.30
N CYS A 17 2.67 -7.93 -6.54
CA CYS A 17 1.62 -8.36 -5.64
C CYS A 17 0.38 -8.85 -6.40
N LEU A 18 0.08 -10.14 -6.29
CA LEU A 18 -1.10 -10.78 -6.91
C LEU A 18 -2.42 -10.13 -6.46
N PHE A 19 -2.56 -9.82 -5.18
CA PHE A 19 -3.76 -9.13 -4.66
C PHE A 19 -3.98 -7.77 -5.32
N ASN A 20 -2.92 -7.06 -5.63
CA ASN A 20 -3.02 -5.77 -6.29
C ASN A 20 -3.35 -5.90 -7.78
N GLY A 21 -2.74 -6.86 -8.48
CA GLY A 21 -3.06 -7.16 -9.87
C GLY A 21 -4.51 -7.62 -10.01
N PHE A 22 -4.94 -8.55 -9.18
CA PHE A 22 -6.31 -9.04 -9.17
C PHE A 22 -7.33 -7.93 -8.84
N ALA A 23 -7.02 -7.05 -7.89
CA ALA A 23 -7.87 -5.90 -7.59
C ALA A 23 -7.96 -4.92 -8.77
N ALA A 24 -6.86 -4.63 -9.45
CA ALA A 24 -6.83 -3.70 -10.58
C ALA A 24 -7.54 -4.24 -11.82
N GLU A 25 -7.37 -5.53 -12.13
CA GLU A 25 -7.87 -6.11 -13.37
C GLU A 25 -9.31 -6.65 -13.27
N VAL A 26 -9.68 -7.20 -12.12
CA VAL A 26 -11.00 -7.85 -11.95
C VAL A 26 -11.97 -6.92 -11.23
N PHE A 27 -11.53 -6.32 -10.15
CA PHE A 27 -12.42 -5.60 -9.26
C PHE A 27 -12.57 -4.11 -9.59
N ASP A 28 -11.52 -3.43 -9.98
CA ASP A 28 -11.61 -2.01 -10.32
C ASP A 28 -12.57 -1.74 -11.50
N PRO A 29 -12.65 -2.58 -12.55
CA PRO A 29 -13.65 -2.45 -13.60
C PRO A 29 -15.09 -2.75 -13.14
N ALA A 30 -15.27 -3.62 -12.14
CA ALA A 30 -16.59 -3.99 -11.65
C ALA A 30 -17.21 -2.96 -10.67
N ILE A 31 -16.43 -2.07 -10.09
CA ILE A 31 -16.90 -1.08 -9.12
C ILE A 31 -17.96 -0.10 -9.66
N PRO A 32 -17.89 0.38 -10.92
CA PRO A 32 -18.96 1.25 -11.46
C PRO A 32 -20.36 0.65 -11.35
N LEU A 33 -20.45 -0.69 -11.31
CA LEU A 33 -21.73 -1.41 -11.15
C LEU A 33 -22.25 -1.38 -9.71
N ILE A 34 -21.37 -1.20 -8.71
CA ILE A 34 -21.70 -1.26 -7.27
C ILE A 34 -21.94 0.13 -6.68
N GLY A 35 -21.50 1.19 -7.33
CA GLY A 35 -21.73 2.56 -6.92
C GLY A 35 -20.45 3.40 -6.72
N LYS A 36 -20.63 4.62 -6.24
CA LYS A 36 -19.55 5.61 -6.11
C LYS A 36 -18.58 5.25 -4.99
N ARG A 37 -17.30 5.16 -5.30
CA ARG A 37 -16.23 4.88 -4.33
C ARG A 37 -16.22 5.88 -3.18
N ARG A 38 -16.20 5.40 -1.94
CA ARG A 38 -16.17 6.23 -0.74
C ARG A 38 -14.76 6.29 -0.16
N ARG A 39 -14.25 7.50 0.02
CA ARG A 39 -13.00 7.72 0.75
C ARG A 39 -13.18 7.38 2.23
N ILE A 40 -12.16 6.75 2.82
CA ILE A 40 -12.17 6.41 4.24
C ILE A 40 -12.03 7.71 5.06
N LYS A 41 -12.93 7.92 6.03
CA LYS A 41 -12.87 9.06 6.95
C LYS A 41 -11.65 8.96 7.86
N SER A 42 -11.13 10.11 8.32
CA SER A 42 -9.95 10.18 9.19
C SER A 42 -10.09 9.34 10.49
N ARG A 43 -11.30 9.26 11.06
CA ARG A 43 -11.56 8.44 12.26
C ARG A 43 -11.40 6.94 11.97
N THR A 44 -11.95 6.47 10.85
CA THR A 44 -11.81 5.08 10.39
C THR A 44 -10.36 4.75 10.01
N LEU A 45 -9.63 5.70 9.42
CA LEU A 45 -8.20 5.52 9.13
C LEU A 45 -7.36 5.28 10.38
N ARG A 46 -7.67 5.93 11.51
CA ARG A 46 -6.98 5.67 12.78
C ARG A 46 -7.23 4.24 13.28
N PHE A 47 -8.48 3.79 13.23
CA PHE A 47 -8.84 2.43 13.60
C PHE A 47 -8.14 1.38 12.72
N VAL A 48 -8.17 1.57 11.41
CA VAL A 48 -7.48 0.70 10.43
C VAL A 48 -5.97 0.68 10.66
N ASN A 49 -5.38 1.80 11.09
CA ASN A 49 -3.95 1.83 11.41
C ASN A 49 -3.61 1.01 12.67
N ILE A 50 -4.46 1.00 13.69
CA ILE A 50 -4.29 0.12 14.86
C ILE A 50 -4.39 -1.35 14.40
N PHE A 51 -5.41 -1.66 13.62
CA PHE A 51 -5.64 -2.99 13.06
C PHE A 51 -4.44 -3.50 12.24
N ARG A 52 -3.80 -2.62 11.50
CA ARG A 52 -2.56 -2.89 10.76
C ARG A 52 -1.43 -3.41 11.66
N TRP A 53 -1.24 -2.80 12.85
CA TRP A 53 -0.21 -3.23 13.79
C TRP A 53 -0.57 -4.55 14.49
N VAL A 54 -1.85 -4.75 14.79
CA VAL A 54 -2.35 -6.03 15.33
C VAL A 54 -2.09 -7.16 14.33
N PHE A 55 -2.43 -6.97 13.05
CA PHE A 55 -2.17 -7.95 12.01
C PHE A 55 -0.68 -8.24 11.80
N LEU A 56 0.16 -7.23 11.90
CA LEU A 56 1.62 -7.43 11.87
C LEU A 56 2.08 -8.26 13.07
N GLY A 57 1.59 -7.98 14.27
CA GLY A 57 1.91 -8.75 15.47
C GLY A 57 1.51 -10.23 15.34
N ILE A 58 0.31 -10.49 14.83
CA ILE A 58 -0.18 -11.86 14.56
C ILE A 58 0.73 -12.55 13.54
N ALA A 59 1.09 -11.88 12.44
CA ALA A 59 1.96 -12.45 11.41
C ALA A 59 3.36 -12.78 11.96
N LEU A 60 3.94 -11.90 12.79
CA LEU A 60 5.22 -12.14 13.43
C LEU A 60 5.15 -13.30 14.42
N PHE A 61 4.06 -13.43 15.17
CA PHE A 61 3.83 -14.56 16.07
C PHE A 61 3.83 -15.89 15.29
N PHE A 62 3.09 -15.98 14.18
CA PHE A 62 3.08 -17.18 13.36
C PHE A 62 4.45 -17.50 12.75
N ILE A 63 5.17 -16.48 12.27
CA ILE A 63 6.53 -16.67 11.75
C ILE A 63 7.45 -17.21 12.84
N ALA A 64 7.43 -16.63 14.04
CA ALA A 64 8.23 -17.08 15.16
C ALA A 64 7.87 -18.53 15.55
N TYR A 65 6.59 -18.87 15.62
CA TYR A 65 6.12 -20.22 15.90
C TYR A 65 6.68 -21.24 14.89
N TRP A 66 6.57 -20.94 13.58
CA TRP A 66 7.08 -21.83 12.54
C TRP A 66 8.61 -21.96 12.56
N VAL A 67 9.31 -20.89 12.86
CA VAL A 67 10.78 -20.95 13.04
C VAL A 67 11.14 -21.85 14.21
N ILE A 68 10.44 -21.78 15.34
CA ILE A 68 10.66 -22.64 16.50
C ILE A 68 10.38 -24.11 16.15
N CYS A 69 9.31 -24.37 15.38
CA CYS A 69 9.00 -25.71 14.89
C CYS A 69 10.10 -26.27 13.98
N LEU A 70 10.62 -25.45 13.06
CA LEU A 70 11.73 -25.84 12.17
C LEU A 70 13.02 -26.13 12.91
N LEU A 71 13.25 -25.50 14.07
CA LEU A 71 14.38 -25.78 14.95
C LEU A 71 14.19 -27.04 15.81
N GLY A 72 13.06 -27.76 15.67
CA GLY A 72 12.75 -28.99 16.38
C GLY A 72 12.42 -28.84 17.86
N ILE A 73 12.10 -27.61 18.31
CA ILE A 73 11.82 -27.31 19.73
C ILE A 73 10.35 -27.52 20.06
N ALA A 74 9.44 -27.44 19.08
CA ALA A 74 8.00 -27.53 19.30
C ALA A 74 7.46 -28.95 19.17
N VAL A 75 6.53 -29.31 20.06
CA VAL A 75 5.89 -30.63 20.14
C VAL A 75 4.80 -30.77 19.08
N THR A 76 4.77 -31.89 18.38
CA THR A 76 3.89 -32.25 17.27
C THR A 76 2.37 -32.02 17.46
N PRO A 77 1.72 -32.21 18.64
CA PRO A 77 0.28 -32.04 18.79
C PRO A 77 -0.21 -30.60 18.64
N SER A 78 0.65 -29.61 18.85
CA SER A 78 0.26 -28.19 18.66
C SER A 78 0.25 -27.75 17.21
N ILE A 79 0.90 -28.45 16.31
CA ILE A 79 1.02 -28.11 14.89
C ILE A 79 -0.36 -28.16 14.20
N ASP A 80 -1.16 -29.20 14.50
CA ASP A 80 -2.47 -29.40 13.86
C ASP A 80 -3.50 -28.31 14.26
N ILE A 81 -3.45 -27.87 15.52
CA ILE A 81 -4.28 -26.76 15.99
C ILE A 81 -3.84 -25.44 15.36
N MET A 82 -2.52 -25.20 15.29
CA MET A 82 -1.98 -23.98 14.73
C MET A 82 -2.23 -23.84 13.22
N THR A 83 -2.16 -24.93 12.47
CA THR A 83 -2.51 -24.93 11.03
C THR A 83 -3.97 -24.62 10.80
N LYS A 84 -4.88 -25.14 11.63
CA LYS A 84 -6.31 -24.78 11.57
C LYS A 84 -6.55 -23.30 11.88
N ILE A 85 -5.95 -22.78 12.95
CA ILE A 85 -6.07 -21.36 13.32
C ILE A 85 -5.53 -20.46 12.19
N GLU A 86 -4.40 -20.83 11.62
CA GLU A 86 -3.79 -20.09 10.50
C GLU A 86 -4.69 -20.12 9.26
N SER A 87 -5.30 -21.25 8.93
CA SER A 87 -6.25 -21.37 7.82
C SER A 87 -7.48 -20.47 8.01
N TYR A 88 -8.05 -20.43 9.23
CA TYR A 88 -9.14 -19.51 9.56
C TYR A 88 -8.71 -18.04 9.47
N LYS A 89 -7.51 -17.72 9.92
CA LYS A 89 -6.95 -16.37 9.79
C LYS A 89 -6.86 -15.94 8.32
N TYR A 90 -6.38 -16.80 7.43
CA TYR A 90 -6.33 -16.50 6.00
C TYR A 90 -7.71 -16.33 5.40
N LEU A 91 -8.64 -17.24 5.68
CA LEU A 91 -9.99 -17.20 5.12
C LEU A 91 -10.76 -15.96 5.60
N VAL A 92 -10.85 -15.74 6.90
CA VAL A 92 -11.66 -14.66 7.48
C VAL A 92 -10.90 -13.33 7.47
N GLY A 93 -9.66 -13.32 7.96
CA GLY A 93 -8.87 -12.10 8.14
C GLY A 93 -8.35 -11.51 6.84
N GLU A 94 -7.94 -12.35 5.91
CA GLU A 94 -7.31 -11.85 4.67
C GLU A 94 -8.29 -11.85 3.49
N LEU A 95 -9.06 -12.91 3.28
CA LEU A 95 -9.98 -12.99 2.14
C LEU A 95 -11.27 -12.20 2.38
N LEU A 96 -12.07 -12.56 3.40
CA LEU A 96 -13.38 -11.94 3.61
C LEU A 96 -13.26 -10.47 4.00
N MET A 97 -12.30 -10.11 4.86
CA MET A 97 -12.06 -8.71 5.22
C MET A 97 -11.55 -7.89 4.04
N SER A 98 -10.67 -8.45 3.20
CA SER A 98 -10.20 -7.74 2.01
C SER A 98 -11.35 -7.46 1.04
N LEU A 99 -12.23 -8.44 0.84
CA LEU A 99 -13.43 -8.31 0.01
C LEU A 99 -14.39 -7.25 0.58
N PHE A 100 -14.64 -7.28 1.89
CA PHE A 100 -15.48 -6.28 2.56
C PHE A 100 -14.92 -4.86 2.40
N PHE A 101 -13.64 -4.65 2.70
CA PHE A 101 -13.01 -3.35 2.55
C PHE A 101 -13.01 -2.87 1.10
N TRP A 102 -12.89 -3.79 0.17
CA TRP A 102 -12.90 -3.48 -1.24
C TRP A 102 -14.30 -3.05 -1.72
N ILE A 103 -15.37 -3.72 -1.31
CA ILE A 103 -16.76 -3.34 -1.63
C ILE A 103 -17.15 -2.03 -0.93
N ALA A 104 -16.79 -1.87 0.34
CA ALA A 104 -17.23 -0.74 1.15
C ALA A 104 -16.47 0.57 0.87
N PHE A 105 -15.21 0.48 0.43
CA PHE A 105 -14.32 1.64 0.30
C PHE A 105 -13.59 1.66 -1.05
N ILE A 106 -12.79 2.69 -1.27
CA ILE A 106 -12.00 2.81 -2.49
C ILE A 106 -10.93 1.72 -2.56
N GLY A 107 -11.05 0.85 -3.55
CA GLY A 107 -10.02 0.04 -4.14
C GLY A 107 -9.33 -0.97 -3.24
N ARG A 108 -8.16 -0.73 -2.75
CA ARG A 108 -7.21 -1.72 -2.27
C ARG A 108 -7.33 -2.03 -0.78
N GLY A 109 -8.47 -2.61 -0.34
CA GLY A 109 -8.79 -2.89 1.06
C GLY A 109 -7.68 -3.62 1.82
N TYR A 110 -7.13 -4.69 1.25
CA TYR A 110 -6.05 -5.47 1.86
C TYR A 110 -4.79 -4.64 2.14
N CYS A 111 -4.45 -3.67 1.29
CA CYS A 111 -3.26 -2.85 1.43
C CYS A 111 -3.25 -1.99 2.70
N TYR A 112 -4.41 -1.75 3.30
CA TYR A 112 -4.50 -0.97 4.53
C TYR A 112 -3.94 -1.70 5.75
N TYR A 113 -4.11 -3.03 5.83
CA TYR A 113 -3.69 -3.84 6.97
C TYR A 113 -2.68 -4.94 6.64
N CYS A 114 -2.24 -5.05 5.38
CA CYS A 114 -1.27 -6.04 4.93
C CYS A 114 0.02 -5.99 5.77
N PRO A 115 0.41 -7.11 6.44
CA PRO A 115 1.61 -7.14 7.27
C PRO A 115 2.88 -6.93 6.46
N LEU A 116 2.99 -7.59 5.30
CA LEU A 116 4.10 -7.39 4.36
C LEU A 116 4.19 -5.93 3.92
N GLY A 117 3.06 -5.33 3.54
CA GLY A 117 2.97 -3.92 3.17
C GLY A 117 3.40 -2.98 4.30
N THR A 118 3.23 -3.38 5.56
CA THR A 118 3.68 -2.60 6.72
C THR A 118 5.19 -2.63 6.83
N VAL A 119 5.82 -3.79 6.72
CA VAL A 119 7.29 -3.94 6.69
C VAL A 119 7.89 -3.16 5.52
N LEU A 120 7.35 -3.35 4.31
CA LEU A 120 7.81 -2.66 3.11
C LEU A 120 7.66 -1.14 3.20
N SER A 121 6.71 -0.62 4.00
CA SER A 121 6.59 0.81 4.21
C SER A 121 7.78 1.41 4.97
N GLY A 122 8.39 0.64 5.86
CA GLY A 122 9.67 1.00 6.50
C GLY A 122 10.80 1.11 5.48
N PHE A 123 10.97 0.08 4.65
CA PHE A 123 11.98 0.08 3.58
C PHE A 123 11.76 1.20 2.56
N SER A 124 10.51 1.49 2.19
CA SER A 124 10.20 2.59 1.28
C SER A 124 10.54 3.96 1.84
N ARG A 125 10.49 4.10 3.16
CA ARG A 125 10.91 5.33 3.86
C ARG A 125 12.43 5.52 3.76
N ILE A 126 13.19 4.43 3.91
CA ILE A 126 14.65 4.43 3.71
C ILE A 126 14.98 4.73 2.25
N ALA A 127 14.25 4.15 1.30
CA ALA A 127 14.37 4.43 -0.13
C ALA A 127 14.03 5.88 -0.50
N GLY A 128 13.44 6.66 0.43
CA GLY A 128 13.05 8.04 0.21
C GLY A 128 11.89 8.20 -0.78
N GLN A 129 10.97 7.21 -0.81
CA GLN A 129 9.78 7.25 -1.66
C GLN A 129 8.96 8.51 -1.38
N LYS A 130 8.64 9.24 -2.43
CA LYS A 130 7.86 10.48 -2.36
C LYS A 130 7.12 10.77 -3.65
N ILE A 131 6.05 11.54 -3.55
CA ILE A 131 5.42 12.19 -4.69
C ILE A 131 5.88 13.64 -4.69
N THR A 132 6.56 14.01 -5.75
CA THR A 132 7.07 15.37 -5.97
C THR A 132 6.05 16.19 -6.73
N THR A 133 6.06 17.49 -6.51
CA THR A 133 5.35 18.46 -7.34
C THR A 133 6.34 19.06 -8.33
N ASN A 134 5.95 19.14 -9.58
CA ASN A 134 6.66 19.89 -10.60
C ASN A 134 6.31 21.38 -10.44
N ASN A 135 7.07 22.26 -11.09
CA ASN A 135 6.86 23.72 -11.00
C ASN A 135 5.58 24.23 -11.70
N THR A 136 4.73 23.33 -12.20
CA THR A 136 3.45 23.70 -12.82
C THR A 136 2.40 23.97 -11.73
N LYS A 137 1.55 24.99 -11.96
CA LYS A 137 0.51 25.36 -10.99
C LYS A 137 -0.56 24.26 -10.89
N CYS A 138 -0.94 23.90 -9.66
CA CYS A 138 -2.02 22.97 -9.38
C CYS A 138 -3.37 23.63 -9.66
N VAL A 139 -4.16 23.08 -10.60
CA VAL A 139 -5.52 23.56 -10.94
C VAL A 139 -6.59 23.12 -9.95
N GLN A 140 -6.25 22.51 -8.85
CA GLN A 140 -7.13 22.12 -7.74
C GLN A 140 -8.31 21.19 -8.11
N CYS A 141 -8.24 20.46 -9.22
CA CYS A 141 -9.31 19.61 -9.74
C CYS A 141 -9.70 18.41 -8.85
N ASN A 142 -8.93 18.08 -7.81
CA ASN A 142 -9.15 16.99 -6.85
C ASN A 142 -8.99 15.56 -7.40
N LYS A 143 -8.74 15.34 -8.69
CA LYS A 143 -8.60 14.01 -9.29
C LYS A 143 -7.55 13.13 -8.60
N CYS A 144 -6.42 13.72 -8.19
CA CYS A 144 -5.36 12.99 -7.48
C CYS A 144 -5.82 12.41 -6.12
N ASN A 145 -6.73 13.10 -5.41
CA ASN A 145 -7.30 12.60 -4.17
C ASN A 145 -8.38 11.55 -4.43
N GLU A 146 -9.22 11.75 -5.45
CA GLU A 146 -10.31 10.85 -5.80
C GLU A 146 -9.79 9.48 -6.28
N ASN A 147 -8.74 9.49 -7.08
CA ASN A 147 -8.11 8.27 -7.60
C ASN A 147 -7.05 7.65 -6.67
N CYS A 148 -6.85 8.19 -5.46
CA CYS A 148 -5.92 7.62 -4.51
C CYS A 148 -6.52 6.42 -3.77
N PRO A 149 -6.09 5.17 -4.05
CA PRO A 149 -6.66 3.98 -3.42
C PRO A 149 -6.35 3.88 -1.91
N MET A 150 -5.40 4.68 -1.41
CA MET A 150 -5.02 4.74 0.00
C MET A 150 -5.60 5.96 0.72
N SER A 151 -6.53 6.69 0.11
CA SER A 151 -7.20 7.87 0.68
C SER A 151 -6.25 8.93 1.26
N ILE A 152 -5.06 9.10 0.64
CA ILE A 152 -4.05 10.09 1.06
C ILE A 152 -4.50 11.48 0.57
N ASP A 153 -4.31 12.51 1.39
CA ASP A 153 -4.48 13.89 0.95
C ASP A 153 -3.25 14.38 0.20
N ILE A 154 -3.34 14.31 -1.13
CA ILE A 154 -2.29 14.74 -2.05
C ILE A 154 -2.51 16.20 -2.45
N LYS A 155 -3.78 16.56 -2.71
CA LYS A 155 -4.18 17.90 -3.16
C LYS A 155 -3.69 18.99 -2.21
N GLY A 156 -3.97 18.84 -0.89
CA GLY A 156 -3.59 19.83 0.10
C GLY A 156 -2.08 20.09 0.18
N LYS A 157 -1.26 19.07 -0.14
CA LYS A 157 0.19 19.23 -0.23
C LYS A 157 0.64 19.77 -1.58
N ALA A 158 0.01 19.32 -2.67
CA ALA A 158 0.34 19.72 -4.04
C ALA A 158 0.08 21.21 -4.29
N ILE A 159 -0.98 21.78 -3.73
CA ILE A 159 -1.30 23.21 -3.82
C ILE A 159 -0.14 24.05 -3.25
N ASN A 160 0.45 23.60 -2.16
CA ASN A 160 1.55 24.30 -1.48
C ASN A 160 2.93 23.95 -2.04
N GLY A 161 3.02 23.26 -3.17
CA GLY A 161 4.29 22.80 -3.73
C GLY A 161 5.08 21.82 -2.84
N ARG A 162 4.41 21.22 -1.84
CA ARG A 162 5.07 20.36 -0.86
C ARG A 162 5.12 18.92 -1.33
N VAL A 163 6.23 18.25 -1.04
CA VAL A 163 6.42 16.82 -1.29
C VAL A 163 5.49 15.99 -0.41
N VAL A 164 4.80 15.02 -1.02
CA VAL A 164 3.94 14.07 -0.30
C VAL A 164 4.76 12.86 0.12
N LYS A 165 5.02 12.74 1.41
CA LYS A 165 5.62 11.56 2.05
C LYS A 165 4.58 10.95 2.97
N ASP A 166 4.04 9.79 2.61
CA ASP A 166 3.04 9.09 3.44
C ASP A 166 3.38 7.61 3.48
N ILE A 167 3.40 7.05 4.68
CA ILE A 167 3.73 5.64 4.94
C ILE A 167 2.71 4.68 4.30
N ARG A 168 1.49 5.15 4.04
CA ARG A 168 0.43 4.37 3.40
C ARG A 168 0.59 4.31 1.88
N CYS A 169 1.39 5.20 1.29
CA CYS A 169 1.57 5.25 -0.15
C CYS A 169 2.15 3.94 -0.70
N VAL A 170 1.41 3.26 -1.55
CA VAL A 170 1.85 2.02 -2.22
C VAL A 170 2.63 2.28 -3.50
N GLY A 171 2.73 3.53 -3.94
CA GLY A 171 3.47 3.92 -5.14
C GLY A 171 2.79 3.52 -6.45
N CYS A 172 1.48 3.37 -6.48
CA CYS A 172 0.74 2.92 -7.67
C CYS A 172 0.84 3.87 -8.87
N GLY A 173 1.03 5.16 -8.66
CA GLY A 173 1.14 6.13 -9.74
C GLY A 173 -0.18 6.79 -10.16
N HIS A 174 -1.36 6.26 -9.82
CA HIS A 174 -2.65 6.79 -10.26
C HIS A 174 -2.82 8.32 -10.07
N CYS A 175 -2.29 8.87 -8.98
CA CYS A 175 -2.36 10.31 -8.76
C CYS A 175 -1.48 11.12 -9.74
N VAL A 176 -0.42 10.50 -10.27
CA VAL A 176 0.47 11.10 -11.26
C VAL A 176 -0.18 11.04 -12.63
N ASP A 177 -0.70 9.87 -13.00
CA ASP A 177 -1.30 9.61 -14.32
C ASP A 177 -2.60 10.42 -14.52
N GLU A 178 -3.40 10.59 -13.47
CA GLU A 178 -4.65 11.36 -13.49
C GLU A 178 -4.46 12.88 -13.34
N CYS A 179 -3.24 13.35 -13.22
CA CYS A 179 -2.99 14.79 -13.07
C CYS A 179 -2.99 15.50 -14.43
N PRO A 180 -4.01 16.33 -14.76
CA PRO A 180 -4.15 16.93 -16.08
C PRO A 180 -3.02 17.92 -16.41
N THR A 181 -2.39 18.49 -15.38
CA THR A 181 -1.27 19.44 -15.55
C THR A 181 0.10 18.79 -15.42
N MET A 182 0.16 17.45 -15.31
CA MET A 182 1.41 16.70 -15.07
C MET A 182 2.25 17.28 -13.91
N ASN A 183 1.59 17.92 -12.94
CA ASN A 183 2.26 18.56 -11.81
C ASN A 183 2.81 17.57 -10.79
N LEU A 184 2.41 16.30 -10.83
CA LEU A 184 2.84 15.29 -9.88
C LEU A 184 3.84 14.34 -10.52
N GLY A 185 4.85 13.93 -9.74
CA GLY A 185 5.83 12.95 -10.15
C GLY A 185 6.13 11.97 -9.01
N TYR A 186 6.42 10.73 -9.36
CA TYR A 186 6.89 9.73 -8.40
C TYR A 186 8.42 9.70 -8.40
N SER A 187 9.05 9.77 -7.24
CA SER A 187 10.49 9.65 -7.13
C SER A 187 10.94 8.86 -5.89
N THR A 188 12.13 8.29 -6.01
CA THR A 188 12.91 7.70 -4.92
C THR A 188 14.33 8.27 -4.97
N ARG A 189 15.11 8.11 -3.91
CA ARG A 189 16.52 8.54 -3.90
C ARG A 189 17.31 7.95 -5.07
N PHE A 190 17.02 6.70 -5.43
CA PHE A 190 17.68 6.02 -6.55
C PHE A 190 17.30 6.62 -7.89
N THR A 191 15.99 6.82 -8.13
CA THR A 191 15.52 7.39 -9.40
C THR A 191 15.95 8.85 -9.59
N GLU A 192 16.10 9.61 -8.51
CA GLU A 192 16.65 10.97 -8.57
C GLU A 192 18.13 10.97 -8.97
N ARG A 193 18.94 10.06 -8.42
CA ARG A 193 20.34 9.92 -8.81
C ARG A 193 20.51 9.52 -10.28
N LEU A 194 19.63 8.64 -10.78
CA LEU A 194 19.64 8.25 -12.20
C LEU A 194 19.27 9.42 -13.13
N LYS A 195 18.30 10.24 -12.73
CA LYS A 195 17.93 11.45 -13.50
C LYS A 195 19.07 12.46 -13.54
N CYS A 196 19.74 12.68 -12.43
CA CYS A 196 20.89 13.60 -12.34
C CYS A 196 22.07 13.16 -13.24
N LYS A 197 22.27 11.84 -13.43
CA LYS A 197 23.30 11.32 -14.34
C LYS A 197 22.95 11.44 -15.83
N LYS A 198 21.65 11.58 -16.17
CA LYS A 198 21.19 11.67 -17.58
C LYS A 198 21.08 13.09 -18.12
N THR A 199 21.27 14.10 -17.31
CA THR A 199 21.45 15.50 -17.72
C THR A 199 22.95 15.84 -17.68
N PRO A 200 23.75 15.60 -18.75
CA PRO A 200 25.01 16.27 -18.86
C PRO A 200 24.73 17.77 -19.15
N VAL A 201 25.44 18.63 -18.48
CA VAL A 201 25.50 20.08 -18.73
C VAL A 201 25.90 20.32 -20.15
#